data_da4a2174bf70c35c099b44514ecb362b
#
_entry.id   da4a2174bf70c35c099b44514ecb362b
#
_cell.length_a   1.000
_cell.length_b   1.000
_cell.length_c   1.000
_cell.angle_alpha   90.00
_cell.angle_beta   90.00
_cell.angle_gamma   90.00
#
_symmetry.space_group_name_H-M   'P 1'
#
loop_
_entity.id
_entity.type
_entity.pdbx_description
1 polymer ?
#
loop_
_entity_poly.entity_id
_entity_poly.type
_entity_poly.pdbx_seq_one_letter_code
_entity_poly.pdbx_strand_id
1 'polypeptide(L)'
;MSTLSNTELNRIREVLARALSVGEVNALGRLTGQAQRLRTVTPHRLFLAIVSALASARVASLADLLRAFNHQNGVRVAYKAFYNRLARLGSAGFMGGMSARLMAQLRVQTLAPDGQRAIARFKDIVIHDGSSFAVNAALRDVFLGRFTAIEPAAVEIHATYSGFADDVQAVH
;
A
#
# COMPACT_ATOMS: atom_id res chain seq x y z
N MET A 1 12.60 -20.25 9.88
CA MET A 1 12.44 -18.96 9.17
C MET A 1 13.84 -18.44 8.86
N SER A 2 14.17 -18.31 7.57
CA SER A 2 15.49 -17.77 7.17
C SER A 2 15.46 -16.24 7.39
N THR A 3 16.35 -15.74 8.23
CA THR A 3 16.55 -14.29 8.42
C THR A 3 17.29 -13.73 7.20
N LEU A 4 16.78 -12.61 6.67
CA LEU A 4 17.44 -11.89 5.58
C LEU A 4 18.85 -11.46 6.01
N SER A 5 19.81 -11.62 5.12
CA SER A 5 21.17 -11.13 5.33
C SER A 5 21.21 -9.59 5.35
N ASN A 6 22.22 -9.00 6.00
CA ASN A 6 22.41 -7.55 6.00
C ASN A 6 22.53 -6.95 4.59
N THR A 7 23.12 -7.72 3.65
CA THR A 7 23.23 -7.30 2.25
C THR A 7 21.87 -7.21 1.56
N GLU A 8 20.99 -8.21 1.78
CA GLU A 8 19.62 -8.20 1.25
C GLU A 8 18.79 -7.06 1.85
N LEU A 9 18.91 -6.81 3.15
CA LEU A 9 18.25 -5.69 3.82
C LEU A 9 18.69 -4.33 3.27
N ASN A 10 19.98 -4.13 3.01
CA ASN A 10 20.49 -2.89 2.44
C ASN A 10 19.98 -2.70 1.01
N ARG A 11 19.96 -3.75 0.22
CA ARG A 11 19.41 -3.72 -1.16
C ARG A 11 17.94 -3.33 -1.16
N ILE A 12 17.13 -3.91 -0.28
CA ILE A 12 15.71 -3.56 -0.12
C ILE A 12 15.56 -2.08 0.28
N ARG A 13 16.39 -1.59 1.22
CA ARG A 13 16.37 -0.18 1.63
C ARG A 13 16.67 0.78 0.47
N GLU A 14 17.66 0.48 -0.35
CA GLU A 14 18.01 1.31 -1.52
C GLU A 14 16.88 1.35 -2.54
N VAL A 15 16.22 0.21 -2.78
CA VAL A 15 15.08 0.12 -3.68
C VAL A 15 13.91 0.95 -3.17
N LEU A 16 13.58 0.79 -1.89
CA LEU A 16 12.50 1.56 -1.26
C LEU A 16 12.81 3.05 -1.26
N ALA A 17 14.05 3.46 -0.95
CA ALA A 17 14.45 4.86 -0.98
C ALA A 17 14.29 5.48 -2.37
N ARG A 18 14.58 4.74 -3.42
CA ARG A 18 14.41 5.15 -4.81
C ARG A 18 12.93 5.23 -5.20
N ALA A 19 12.16 4.16 -4.91
CA ALA A 19 10.72 4.10 -5.20
C ALA A 19 9.91 5.16 -4.45
N LEU A 20 10.38 5.55 -3.26
CA LEU A 20 9.75 6.53 -2.37
C LEU A 20 10.39 7.92 -2.46
N SER A 21 11.13 8.22 -3.54
CA SER A 21 11.70 9.55 -3.70
C SER A 21 10.63 10.65 -3.71
N VAL A 22 10.91 11.76 -3.05
CA VAL A 22 9.96 12.89 -2.90
C VAL A 22 9.45 13.38 -4.26
N GLY A 23 10.36 13.48 -5.24
CA GLY A 23 10.04 13.96 -6.59
C GLY A 23 9.04 13.06 -7.30
N GLU A 24 9.33 11.77 -7.35
CA GLU A 24 8.52 10.79 -8.09
C GLU A 24 7.16 10.52 -7.44
N VAL A 25 7.12 10.41 -6.11
CA VAL A 25 5.85 10.22 -5.39
C VAL A 25 4.95 11.46 -5.57
N ASN A 26 5.52 12.66 -5.50
CA ASN A 26 4.74 13.87 -5.74
C ASN A 26 4.32 14.02 -7.21
N ALA A 27 5.13 13.57 -8.17
CA ALA A 27 4.77 13.55 -9.58
C ALA A 27 3.58 12.60 -9.83
N LEU A 28 3.62 11.39 -9.28
CA LEU A 28 2.51 10.45 -9.35
C LEU A 28 1.22 11.04 -8.74
N GLY A 29 1.33 11.70 -7.58
CA GLY A 29 0.20 12.34 -6.94
C GLY A 29 -0.42 13.50 -7.77
N ARG A 30 0.39 14.19 -8.59
CA ARG A 30 -0.12 15.16 -9.55
C ARG A 30 -0.79 14.48 -10.74
N LEU A 31 -0.15 13.47 -11.30
CA LEU A 31 -0.64 12.71 -12.45
C LEU A 31 -2.01 12.09 -12.17
N THR A 32 -2.20 11.53 -10.99
CA THR A 32 -3.47 10.92 -10.58
C THR A 32 -4.54 11.93 -10.11
N GLY A 33 -4.20 13.21 -10.03
CA GLY A 33 -5.11 14.26 -9.53
C GLY A 33 -5.27 14.28 -7.99
N GLN A 34 -4.54 13.45 -7.26
CA GLN A 34 -4.52 13.48 -5.79
C GLN A 34 -4.03 14.85 -5.27
N ALA A 35 -3.11 15.49 -5.98
CA ALA A 35 -2.59 16.80 -5.63
C ALA A 35 -2.40 17.71 -6.86
N GLN A 36 -3.14 18.78 -6.97
CA GLN A 36 -2.89 19.84 -7.97
C GLN A 36 -1.73 20.75 -7.56
N ARG A 37 -1.64 21.09 -6.28
CA ARG A 37 -0.60 21.94 -5.70
C ARG A 37 0.04 21.24 -4.49
N LEU A 38 1.36 21.31 -4.39
CA LEU A 38 2.10 20.80 -3.24
C LEU A 38 2.05 21.86 -2.13
N ARG A 39 1.28 21.58 -1.10
CA ARG A 39 1.18 22.36 0.14
C ARG A 39 1.69 21.50 1.30
N THR A 40 1.27 21.78 2.52
CA THR A 40 1.66 21.04 3.73
C THR A 40 1.40 19.52 3.62
N VAL A 41 0.21 19.13 3.09
CA VAL A 41 -0.13 17.72 2.85
C VAL A 41 0.27 17.36 1.42
N THR A 42 1.55 17.02 1.22
CA THR A 42 2.05 16.52 -0.06
C THR A 42 1.71 15.04 -0.23
N PRO A 43 1.62 14.52 -1.48
CA PRO A 43 1.43 13.07 -1.74
C PRO A 43 2.46 12.21 -1.01
N HIS A 44 3.74 12.58 -1.07
CA HIS A 44 4.82 11.86 -0.40
C HIS A 44 4.63 11.78 1.11
N ARG A 45 4.40 12.91 1.79
CA ARG A 45 4.17 12.94 3.24
C ARG A 45 2.94 12.15 3.64
N LEU A 46 1.86 12.26 2.85
CA LEU A 46 0.62 11.54 3.09
C LEU A 46 0.83 10.03 2.96
N PHE A 47 1.48 9.58 1.90
CA PHE A 47 1.76 8.16 1.67
C PHE A 47 2.60 7.57 2.81
N LEU A 48 3.69 8.22 3.19
CA LEU A 48 4.54 7.75 4.29
C LEU A 48 3.79 7.70 5.63
N ALA A 49 2.94 8.69 5.91
CA ALA A 49 2.14 8.70 7.13
C ALA A 49 1.14 7.53 7.16
N ILE A 50 0.47 7.24 6.05
CA ILE A 50 -0.45 6.10 5.94
C ILE A 50 0.29 4.79 6.15
N VAL A 51 1.39 4.56 5.44
CA VAL A 51 2.18 3.31 5.55
C VAL A 51 2.71 3.13 6.97
N SER A 52 3.27 4.18 7.57
CA SER A 52 3.78 4.13 8.95
C SER A 52 2.68 3.87 9.98
N ALA A 53 1.52 4.47 9.77
CA ALA A 53 0.35 4.31 10.63
C ALA A 53 -0.19 2.87 10.58
N LEU A 54 -0.33 2.31 9.38
CA LEU A 54 -0.77 0.92 9.18
C LEU A 54 0.24 -0.08 9.77
N ALA A 55 1.55 0.16 9.58
CA ALA A 55 2.59 -0.69 10.13
C ALA A 55 2.65 -0.67 11.67
N SER A 56 2.22 0.41 12.31
CA SER A 56 2.25 0.55 13.77
C SER A 56 1.08 -0.09 14.49
N ALA A 57 0.02 -0.51 13.77
CA ALA A 57 -1.25 -1.02 14.29
C ALA A 57 -1.91 -0.12 15.37
N ARG A 58 -1.53 1.16 15.44
CA ARG A 58 -2.00 2.13 16.47
C ARG A 58 -3.07 3.08 15.94
N VAL A 59 -3.45 2.94 14.68
CA VAL A 59 -4.39 3.84 14.02
C VAL A 59 -5.72 3.12 13.85
N ALA A 60 -6.71 3.51 14.65
CA ALA A 60 -8.06 2.98 14.58
C ALA A 60 -9.05 3.95 13.91
N SER A 61 -8.64 5.21 13.71
CA SER A 61 -9.51 6.26 13.17
C SER A 61 -8.74 7.23 12.29
N LEU A 62 -9.49 7.98 11.47
CA LEU A 62 -8.92 9.06 10.66
C LEU A 62 -8.31 10.18 11.52
N ALA A 63 -8.82 10.40 12.72
CA ALA A 63 -8.25 11.35 13.66
C ALA A 63 -6.89 10.89 14.18
N ASP A 64 -6.70 9.57 14.37
CA ASP A 64 -5.40 9.00 14.74
C ASP A 64 -4.39 9.16 13.61
N LEU A 65 -4.82 8.90 12.37
CA LEU A 65 -3.97 9.09 11.19
C LEU A 65 -3.54 10.56 11.06
N LEU A 66 -4.44 11.50 11.28
CA LEU A 66 -4.11 12.92 11.29
C LEU A 66 -3.11 13.26 12.39
N ARG A 67 -3.28 12.72 13.61
CA ARG A 67 -2.31 12.93 14.71
C ARG A 67 -0.93 12.39 14.34
N ALA A 68 -0.88 11.17 13.80
CA ALA A 68 0.36 10.57 13.32
C ALA A 68 1.02 11.41 12.22
N PHE A 69 0.23 11.86 11.24
CA PHE A 69 0.71 12.74 10.16
C PHE A 69 1.30 14.05 10.70
N ASN A 70 0.58 14.72 11.60
CA ASN A 70 1.03 16.00 12.18
C ASN A 70 2.31 15.82 12.99
N HIS A 71 2.36 14.77 13.82
CA HIS A 71 3.55 14.44 14.61
C HIS A 71 4.76 14.12 13.72
N GLN A 72 4.60 13.21 12.77
CA GLN A 72 5.69 12.77 11.88
C GLN A 72 6.28 13.91 11.03
N ASN A 73 5.45 14.88 10.64
CA ASN A 73 5.88 15.98 9.76
C ASN A 73 6.14 17.30 10.49
N GLY A 74 5.96 17.37 11.80
CA GLY A 74 6.12 18.60 12.59
C GLY A 74 5.18 19.73 12.16
N VAL A 75 3.93 19.38 11.78
CA VAL A 75 2.94 20.33 11.25
C VAL A 75 1.63 20.29 12.03
N ARG A 76 0.77 21.29 11.81
CA ARG A 76 -0.59 21.34 12.34
C ARG A 76 -1.58 21.49 11.17
N VAL A 77 -2.09 20.37 10.68
CA VAL A 77 -3.14 20.34 9.66
C VAL A 77 -4.48 20.13 10.34
N ALA A 78 -5.48 20.93 9.99
CA ALA A 78 -6.83 20.78 10.52
C ALA A 78 -7.50 19.53 9.90
N TYR A 79 -8.41 18.89 10.68
CA TYR A 79 -9.10 17.67 10.29
C TYR A 79 -9.80 17.79 8.92
N LYS A 80 -10.57 18.85 8.70
CA LYS A 80 -11.28 19.08 7.44
C LYS A 80 -10.34 19.17 6.24
N ALA A 81 -9.20 19.84 6.39
CA ALA A 81 -8.22 19.96 5.30
C ALA A 81 -7.55 18.62 4.99
N PHE A 82 -7.25 17.82 6.01
CA PHE A 82 -6.70 16.48 5.86
C PHE A 82 -7.71 15.52 5.22
N TYR A 83 -8.94 15.49 5.75
CA TYR A 83 -10.04 14.69 5.21
C TYR A 83 -10.28 15.01 3.72
N ASN A 84 -10.41 16.28 3.37
CA ASN A 84 -10.61 16.70 1.98
C ASN A 84 -9.46 16.29 1.05
N ARG A 85 -8.26 16.09 1.59
CA ARG A 85 -7.13 15.59 0.81
C ARG A 85 -7.25 14.10 0.55
N LEU A 86 -7.70 13.32 1.53
CA LEU A 86 -7.92 11.87 1.39
C LEU A 86 -9.14 11.56 0.51
N ALA A 87 -10.21 12.34 0.64
CA ALA A 87 -11.46 12.16 -0.09
C ALA A 87 -11.40 12.55 -1.58
N ARG A 88 -10.26 12.99 -2.10
CA ARG A 88 -10.13 13.31 -3.53
C ARG A 88 -10.26 12.06 -4.39
N LEU A 89 -10.93 12.19 -5.52
CA LEU A 89 -11.09 11.10 -6.49
C LEU A 89 -9.76 10.47 -6.93
N GLY A 90 -8.72 11.29 -7.10
CA GLY A 90 -7.38 10.82 -7.45
C GLY A 90 -6.63 10.04 -6.35
N SER A 91 -7.16 9.98 -5.11
CA SER A 91 -6.45 9.31 -4.01
C SER A 91 -6.38 7.80 -4.19
N ALA A 92 -7.44 7.16 -4.68
CA ALA A 92 -7.44 5.73 -4.98
C ALA A 92 -6.43 5.39 -6.09
N GLY A 93 -6.44 6.15 -7.20
CA GLY A 93 -5.48 5.98 -8.28
C GLY A 93 -4.03 6.23 -7.85
N PHE A 94 -3.80 7.20 -6.96
CA PHE A 94 -2.49 7.45 -6.38
C PHE A 94 -2.01 6.25 -5.53
N MET A 95 -2.85 5.73 -4.63
CA MET A 95 -2.49 4.59 -3.78
C MET A 95 -2.27 3.33 -4.62
N GLY A 96 -3.11 3.06 -5.62
CA GLY A 96 -2.94 1.95 -6.55
C GLY A 96 -1.63 2.06 -7.34
N GLY A 97 -1.32 3.24 -7.87
CA GLY A 97 -0.06 3.50 -8.58
C GLY A 97 1.18 3.36 -7.69
N MET A 98 1.10 3.77 -6.42
CA MET A 98 2.18 3.55 -5.45
C MET A 98 2.37 2.07 -5.13
N SER A 99 1.27 1.33 -4.94
CA SER A 99 1.33 -0.12 -4.69
C SER A 99 1.94 -0.86 -5.88
N ALA A 100 1.47 -0.59 -7.09
CA ALA A 100 2.01 -1.20 -8.31
C ALA A 100 3.51 -0.91 -8.48
N ARG A 101 3.93 0.35 -8.24
CA ARG A 101 5.34 0.75 -8.32
C ARG A 101 6.20 0.03 -7.28
N LEU A 102 5.75 -0.05 -6.02
CA LEU A 102 6.49 -0.75 -4.96
C LEU A 102 6.59 -2.24 -5.27
N MET A 103 5.51 -2.86 -5.69
CA MET A 103 5.50 -4.28 -6.07
C MET A 103 6.45 -4.55 -7.23
N ALA A 104 6.43 -3.75 -8.29
CA ALA A 104 7.35 -3.89 -9.42
C ALA A 104 8.81 -3.79 -8.98
N GLN A 105 9.15 -2.82 -8.13
CA GLN A 105 10.52 -2.63 -7.65
C GLN A 105 10.98 -3.76 -6.72
N LEU A 106 10.13 -4.19 -5.79
CA LEU A 106 10.45 -5.28 -4.86
C LEU A 106 10.60 -6.60 -5.60
N ARG A 107 9.75 -6.86 -6.59
CA ARG A 107 9.75 -8.10 -7.36
C ARG A 107 11.05 -8.26 -8.16
N VAL A 108 11.45 -7.27 -8.94
CA VAL A 108 12.68 -7.33 -9.76
C VAL A 108 13.91 -7.65 -8.92
N GLN A 109 13.92 -7.29 -7.64
CA GLN A 109 15.11 -7.46 -6.82
C GLN A 109 15.04 -8.61 -5.81
N THR A 110 13.84 -9.02 -5.40
CA THR A 110 13.68 -10.03 -4.35
C THR A 110 13.30 -11.40 -4.91
N LEU A 111 12.58 -11.41 -6.03
CA LEU A 111 12.02 -12.64 -6.62
C LEU A 111 12.70 -13.03 -7.95
N ALA A 112 13.68 -12.24 -8.43
CA ALA A 112 14.46 -12.64 -9.61
C ALA A 112 15.05 -14.04 -9.34
N PRO A 113 14.75 -15.04 -10.18
CA PRO A 113 15.22 -16.39 -9.97
C PRO A 113 16.75 -16.42 -10.06
N ASP A 114 17.38 -16.74 -8.94
CA ASP A 114 18.76 -17.17 -8.93
C ASP A 114 18.76 -18.59 -9.53
N GLY A 115 19.44 -18.80 -10.66
CA GLY A 115 19.45 -20.07 -11.38
C GLY A 115 19.90 -21.29 -10.55
N GLN A 116 20.42 -21.07 -9.34
CA GLN A 116 20.79 -22.11 -8.40
C GLN A 116 19.68 -22.48 -7.39
N ARG A 117 18.59 -21.73 -7.34
CA ARG A 117 17.48 -22.04 -6.41
C ARG A 117 16.58 -23.13 -6.99
N ALA A 118 16.06 -24.00 -6.10
CA ALA A 118 15.10 -25.06 -6.45
C ALA A 118 13.88 -24.52 -7.21
N ILE A 119 13.54 -23.26 -6.99
CA ILE A 119 12.45 -22.50 -7.61
C ILE A 119 12.65 -22.30 -9.13
N ALA A 120 13.90 -22.23 -9.61
CA ALA A 120 14.21 -22.06 -11.04
C ALA A 120 13.76 -23.24 -11.93
N ARG A 121 13.35 -24.36 -11.34
CA ARG A 121 12.84 -25.55 -12.06
C ARG A 121 11.37 -25.42 -12.49
N PHE A 122 10.63 -24.45 -11.93
CA PHE A 122 9.21 -24.24 -12.24
C PHE A 122 9.08 -23.20 -13.36
N LYS A 123 8.09 -23.40 -14.24
CA LYS A 123 7.78 -22.43 -15.30
C LYS A 123 7.15 -21.17 -14.71
N ASP A 124 6.42 -21.32 -13.63
CA ASP A 124 5.82 -20.23 -12.87
C ASP A 124 5.51 -20.67 -11.44
N ILE A 125 5.39 -19.71 -10.53
CA ILE A 125 4.92 -19.90 -9.17
C ILE A 125 3.74 -18.97 -8.98
N VAL A 126 2.56 -19.53 -8.88
CA VAL A 126 1.33 -18.77 -8.65
C VAL A 126 1.06 -18.73 -7.15
N ILE A 127 1.05 -17.52 -6.59
CA ILE A 127 0.66 -17.28 -5.19
C ILE A 127 -0.75 -16.72 -5.22
N HIS A 128 -1.66 -17.40 -4.54
CA HIS A 128 -3.02 -16.93 -4.36
C HIS A 128 -3.24 -16.62 -2.88
N ASP A 129 -3.60 -15.38 -2.56
CA ASP A 129 -3.88 -14.94 -1.20
C ASP A 129 -5.23 -14.22 -1.15
N GLY A 130 -5.93 -14.38 -0.03
CA GLY A 130 -7.20 -13.71 0.25
C GLY A 130 -7.15 -13.05 1.62
N SER A 131 -7.51 -11.78 1.66
CA SER A 131 -7.62 -11.01 2.90
C SER A 131 -9.05 -10.50 3.05
N SER A 132 -9.62 -10.63 4.25
CA SER A 132 -10.92 -10.07 4.60
C SER A 132 -10.76 -8.93 5.58
N PHE A 133 -11.45 -7.84 5.33
CA PHE A 133 -11.45 -6.65 6.18
C PHE A 133 -12.87 -6.34 6.62
N ALA A 134 -13.12 -6.40 7.93
CA ALA A 134 -14.39 -5.95 8.49
C ALA A 134 -14.62 -4.46 8.19
N VAL A 135 -15.79 -4.12 7.72
CA VAL A 135 -16.22 -2.73 7.52
C VAL A 135 -17.41 -2.42 8.43
N ASN A 136 -17.83 -1.16 8.46
CA ASN A 136 -18.95 -0.78 9.31
C ASN A 136 -20.20 -1.61 8.99
N ALA A 137 -20.84 -2.16 10.01
CA ALA A 137 -22.02 -3.01 9.89
C ALA A 137 -23.19 -2.35 9.12
N ALA A 138 -23.26 -1.03 9.09
CA ALA A 138 -24.23 -0.29 8.28
C ALA A 138 -24.05 -0.49 6.76
N LEU A 139 -22.92 -1.02 6.33
CA LEU A 139 -22.61 -1.31 4.92
C LEU A 139 -22.93 -2.76 4.51
N ARG A 140 -23.54 -3.55 5.37
CA ARG A 140 -23.82 -4.97 5.13
C ARG A 140 -24.64 -5.25 3.85
N ASP A 141 -25.49 -4.31 3.46
CA ASP A 141 -26.33 -4.46 2.27
C ASP A 141 -25.54 -4.30 0.96
N VAL A 142 -24.32 -3.72 1.04
CA VAL A 142 -23.40 -3.53 -0.08
C VAL A 142 -22.23 -4.52 0.00
N PHE A 143 -21.74 -4.77 1.20
CA PHE A 143 -20.57 -5.61 1.48
C PHE A 143 -20.94 -6.69 2.50
N LEU A 144 -21.62 -7.73 2.03
CA LEU A 144 -22.05 -8.84 2.90
C LEU A 144 -20.83 -9.62 3.38
N GLY A 145 -20.64 -9.69 4.70
CA GLY A 145 -19.56 -10.47 5.30
C GLY A 145 -19.81 -11.98 5.21
N ARG A 146 -18.77 -12.76 5.01
CA ARG A 146 -18.82 -14.22 4.91
C ARG A 146 -19.30 -14.89 6.20
N PHE A 147 -18.96 -14.29 7.35
CA PHE A 147 -19.33 -14.76 8.68
C PHE A 147 -20.25 -13.73 9.35
N THR A 148 -21.47 -13.62 8.86
CA THR A 148 -22.45 -12.56 9.20
C THR A 148 -22.74 -12.40 10.69
N ALA A 149 -22.52 -13.45 11.50
CA ALA A 149 -22.71 -13.41 12.96
C ALA A 149 -21.55 -12.67 13.68
N ILE A 150 -20.34 -12.67 13.11
CA ILE A 150 -19.13 -12.08 13.70
C ILE A 150 -18.77 -10.79 12.96
N GLU A 151 -18.80 -10.84 11.63
CA GLU A 151 -18.48 -9.73 10.73
C GLU A 151 -19.62 -9.55 9.72
N PRO A 152 -20.66 -8.77 10.09
CA PRO A 152 -21.85 -8.62 9.24
C PRO A 152 -21.55 -7.91 7.91
N ALA A 153 -20.48 -7.14 7.84
CA ALA A 153 -20.01 -6.49 6.61
C ALA A 153 -18.49 -6.62 6.50
N ALA A 154 -18.02 -7.09 5.34
CA ALA A 154 -16.59 -7.23 5.07
C ALA A 154 -16.29 -7.00 3.58
N VAL A 155 -15.07 -6.53 3.30
CA VAL A 155 -14.49 -6.51 1.96
C VAL A 155 -13.46 -7.63 1.87
N GLU A 156 -13.64 -8.53 0.92
CA GLU A 156 -12.67 -9.57 0.60
C GLU A 156 -11.83 -9.12 -0.59
N ILE A 157 -10.51 -9.22 -0.46
CA ILE A 157 -9.56 -8.95 -1.53
C ILE A 157 -8.83 -10.24 -1.82
N HIS A 158 -8.99 -10.75 -3.03
CA HIS A 158 -8.24 -11.90 -3.52
C HIS A 158 -7.20 -11.41 -4.52
N ALA A 159 -5.93 -11.70 -4.23
CA ALA A 159 -4.82 -11.38 -5.10
C ALA A 159 -4.20 -12.66 -5.66
N THR A 160 -4.05 -12.74 -6.96
CA THR A 160 -3.28 -13.79 -7.63
C THR A 160 -2.02 -13.17 -8.19
N TYR A 161 -0.88 -13.67 -7.77
CA TYR A 161 0.43 -13.20 -8.16
C TYR A 161 1.21 -14.32 -8.85
N SER A 162 1.75 -14.03 -10.04
CA SER A 162 2.69 -14.89 -10.73
C SER A 162 4.11 -14.47 -10.39
N GLY A 163 4.93 -15.42 -9.94
CA GLY A 163 6.31 -15.17 -9.52
C GLY A 163 7.26 -14.92 -10.70
N PHE A 164 6.91 -15.36 -11.91
CA PHE A 164 7.75 -15.26 -13.10
C PHE A 164 7.14 -14.43 -14.23
N ALA A 165 5.82 -14.45 -14.39
CA ALA A 165 5.15 -13.53 -15.30
C ALA A 165 4.95 -12.17 -14.65
N ASP A 166 5.06 -11.13 -15.45
CA ASP A 166 5.12 -9.74 -14.98
C ASP A 166 3.77 -9.16 -14.55
N ASP A 167 2.77 -10.01 -14.21
CA ASP A 167 1.40 -9.57 -14.03
C ASP A 167 0.78 -10.02 -12.72
N VAL A 168 0.15 -9.05 -12.02
CA VAL A 168 -0.96 -9.30 -11.08
C VAL A 168 -2.17 -9.65 -11.93
N GLN A 169 -2.48 -10.92 -12.06
CA GLN A 169 -3.47 -11.41 -13.03
C GLN A 169 -4.91 -11.08 -12.67
N ALA A 170 -5.25 -10.86 -11.42
CA ALA A 170 -6.58 -10.37 -11.01
C ALA A 170 -6.60 -9.88 -9.56
N VAL A 171 -7.34 -8.82 -9.30
CA VAL A 171 -7.86 -8.45 -7.99
C VAL A 171 -9.37 -8.50 -8.11
N HIS A 172 -10.00 -9.42 -7.41
CA HIS A 172 -11.45 -9.54 -7.31
C HIS A 172 -11.93 -9.18 -5.92
#